data_0573da69ab473cd553828162ab7b90f0
#
_entry.id   0573da69ab473cd553828162ab7b90f0
#
_cell.length_a   1.000
_cell.length_b   1.000
_cell.length_c   1.000
_cell.angle_alpha   90.00
_cell.angle_beta   90.00
_cell.angle_gamma   90.00
#
_symmetry.space_group_name_H-M   'P 1'
#
loop_
_entity.id
_entity.type
_entity.pdbx_description
1 polymer ?
#
loop_
_entity_poly.entity_id
_entity_poly.type
_entity_poly.pdbx_seq_one_letter_code
_entity_poly.pdbx_strand_id
1 'polypeptide(L)'
;MSVLPMPEQRSTTDPLIADFEEDQKNTVFFALSGYLQQNIFCDVTLIVGQQVMRAHKMVLAPSSKFFSNAFNHYPSLTTIDLERELAPHGISVTFDDVRIIVLLLYCVGTVEISPQKVESLLLIAQIMVIFFKEDTPKN
;
A
#
# COMPACT_ATOMS: atom_id res chain seq x y z
N MET A 1 -6.51 -13.32 -30.91
CA MET A 1 -5.94 -13.91 -29.71
C MET A 1 -4.58 -14.49 -30.04
N SER A 2 -3.52 -13.94 -29.50
CA SER A 2 -2.18 -14.43 -29.77
C SER A 2 -1.92 -15.70 -28.99
N VAL A 3 -1.46 -16.71 -29.67
CA VAL A 3 -1.08 -17.96 -29.04
C VAL A 3 0.39 -17.85 -28.64
N LEU A 4 0.66 -18.11 -27.39
CA LEU A 4 2.05 -18.14 -26.93
C LEU A 4 2.78 -19.29 -27.62
N PRO A 5 4.00 -19.05 -28.12
CA PRO A 5 4.77 -20.13 -28.73
C PRO A 5 5.04 -21.24 -27.71
N MET A 6 4.88 -22.47 -28.11
CA MET A 6 5.24 -23.60 -27.27
C MET A 6 6.75 -23.59 -27.04
N PRO A 7 7.18 -23.85 -25.80
CA PRO A 7 8.61 -23.96 -25.56
C PRO A 7 9.20 -25.08 -26.36
N GLU A 8 10.30 -24.78 -27.06
CA GLU A 8 11.00 -25.79 -27.82
C GLU A 8 11.66 -26.80 -26.88
N GLN A 9 11.73 -27.97 -27.34
CA GLN A 9 12.35 -29.17 -26.77
C GLN A 9 13.16 -28.95 -25.49
N ARG A 10 12.47 -29.06 -24.37
CA ARG A 10 13.12 -29.10 -23.08
C ARG A 10 13.31 -30.58 -22.68
N SER A 11 14.50 -30.93 -22.23
CA SER A 11 14.72 -32.24 -21.63
C SER A 11 13.88 -32.36 -20.35
N THR A 12 13.27 -33.53 -20.13
CA THR A 12 12.48 -33.76 -18.92
C THR A 12 13.33 -33.76 -17.64
N THR A 13 14.65 -33.83 -17.77
CA THR A 13 15.57 -33.78 -16.63
C THR A 13 16.08 -32.37 -16.32
N ASP A 14 15.83 -31.43 -17.20
CA ASP A 14 16.26 -30.05 -16.97
C ASP A 14 15.34 -29.35 -16.00
N PRO A 15 15.90 -28.58 -15.02
CA PRO A 15 15.07 -27.81 -14.14
C PRO A 15 14.35 -26.70 -14.91
N LEU A 16 13.10 -26.47 -14.53
CA LEU A 16 12.35 -25.34 -15.05
C LEU A 16 12.67 -24.13 -14.21
N ILE A 17 13.25 -23.11 -14.82
CA ILE A 17 13.53 -21.85 -14.15
C ILE A 17 12.39 -20.91 -14.48
N ALA A 18 11.65 -20.52 -13.45
CA ALA A 18 10.55 -19.55 -13.59
C ALA A 18 10.99 -18.23 -12.98
N ASP A 19 11.13 -17.23 -13.81
CA ASP A 19 11.45 -15.88 -13.39
C ASP A 19 10.22 -15.00 -13.50
N PHE A 20 9.94 -14.25 -12.43
CA PHE A 20 8.94 -13.19 -12.49
C PHE A 20 9.62 -11.93 -12.97
N GLU A 21 9.30 -11.53 -14.18
CA GLU A 21 9.84 -10.32 -14.75
C GLU A 21 9.24 -9.08 -14.06
N GLU A 22 9.98 -7.99 -14.15
CA GLU A 22 9.54 -6.70 -13.59
C GLU A 22 8.16 -6.29 -14.09
N ASP A 23 7.84 -6.63 -15.34
CA ASP A 23 6.54 -6.32 -15.94
C ASP A 23 5.38 -6.98 -15.20
N GLN A 24 5.57 -8.21 -14.70
CA GLN A 24 4.53 -8.88 -13.93
C GLN A 24 4.30 -8.23 -12.58
N LYS A 25 5.37 -7.82 -11.91
CA LYS A 25 5.25 -7.09 -10.65
C LYS A 25 4.51 -5.79 -10.85
N ASN A 26 4.86 -5.04 -11.90
CA ASN A 26 4.20 -3.78 -12.22
C ASN A 26 2.73 -3.99 -12.57
N THR A 27 2.40 -5.11 -13.21
CA THR A 27 1.02 -5.44 -13.55
C THR A 27 0.17 -5.64 -12.30
N VAL A 28 0.72 -6.35 -11.29
CA VAL A 28 0.01 -6.57 -10.03
C VAL A 28 -0.23 -5.24 -9.30
N PHE A 29 0.79 -4.40 -9.18
CA PHE A 29 0.64 -3.11 -8.52
C PHE A 29 -0.31 -2.19 -9.27
N PHE A 30 -0.25 -2.20 -10.59
CA PHE A 30 -1.17 -1.43 -11.42
C PHE A 30 -2.61 -1.87 -11.21
N ALA A 31 -2.85 -3.18 -11.17
CA ALA A 31 -4.19 -3.73 -10.93
C ALA A 31 -4.70 -3.35 -9.52
N LEU A 32 -3.84 -3.45 -8.50
CA LEU A 32 -4.22 -3.08 -7.13
C LEU A 32 -4.59 -1.61 -7.03
N SER A 33 -3.87 -0.75 -7.73
CA SER A 33 -4.20 0.67 -7.80
C SER A 33 -5.57 0.91 -8.43
N GLY A 34 -5.88 0.19 -9.51
CA GLY A 34 -7.19 0.26 -10.14
C GLY A 34 -8.31 -0.24 -9.23
N TYR A 35 -8.07 -1.33 -8.51
CA TYR A 35 -9.03 -1.86 -7.55
C TYR A 35 -9.27 -0.88 -6.40
N LEU A 36 -8.23 -0.18 -5.97
CA LEU A 36 -8.37 0.86 -4.95
C LEU A 36 -9.32 1.96 -5.42
N GLN A 37 -9.11 2.45 -6.62
CA GLN A 37 -9.91 3.55 -7.17
C GLN A 37 -11.37 3.14 -7.40
N GLN A 38 -11.62 1.88 -7.71
CA GLN A 38 -12.94 1.36 -7.99
C GLN A 38 -13.61 0.69 -6.80
N ASN A 39 -12.97 0.68 -5.63
CA ASN A 39 -13.44 0.02 -4.42
C ASN A 39 -13.71 -1.48 -4.63
N ILE A 40 -12.85 -2.13 -5.42
CA ILE A 40 -12.97 -3.56 -5.71
C ILE A 40 -12.06 -4.34 -4.78
N PHE A 41 -12.59 -5.43 -4.22
CA PHE A 41 -11.88 -6.34 -3.31
C PHE A 41 -11.36 -5.66 -2.04
N CYS A 42 -11.83 -4.47 -1.70
CA CYS A 42 -11.44 -3.79 -0.48
C CYS A 42 -12.02 -4.51 0.73
N ASP A 43 -11.22 -4.66 1.77
CA ASP A 43 -11.61 -5.37 3.00
C ASP A 43 -11.41 -4.54 4.26
N VAL A 44 -11.03 -3.28 4.13
CA VAL A 44 -10.92 -2.37 5.26
C VAL A 44 -11.40 -0.98 4.86
N THR A 45 -12.04 -0.30 5.80
CA THR A 45 -12.51 1.07 5.64
C THR A 45 -11.70 1.97 6.57
N LEU A 46 -11.10 3.00 6.02
CA LEU A 46 -10.39 4.01 6.80
C LEU A 46 -11.31 5.23 6.95
N ILE A 47 -11.50 5.66 8.19
CA ILE A 47 -12.37 6.78 8.51
C ILE A 47 -11.52 7.95 8.97
N VAL A 48 -11.76 9.12 8.40
CA VAL A 48 -11.19 10.39 8.85
C VAL A 48 -12.31 11.41 8.95
N GLY A 49 -12.76 11.68 10.18
CA GLY A 49 -13.92 12.53 10.39
C GLY A 49 -15.18 11.91 9.79
N GLN A 50 -15.78 12.59 8.83
CA GLN A 50 -16.98 12.12 8.15
C GLN A 50 -16.67 11.51 6.77
N GLN A 51 -15.40 11.44 6.40
CA GLN A 51 -14.98 10.89 5.12
C GLN A 51 -14.42 9.49 5.29
N VAL A 52 -14.66 8.66 4.30
CA VAL A 52 -14.22 7.27 4.34
C VAL A 52 -13.46 6.93 3.07
N MET A 53 -12.50 6.02 3.20
CA MET A 53 -11.74 5.48 2.09
C MET A 53 -11.62 3.98 2.29
N ARG A 54 -11.87 3.20 1.26
CA ARG A 54 -11.73 1.75 1.33
C ARG A 54 -10.37 1.34 0.75
N ALA A 55 -9.78 0.31 1.34
CA ALA A 55 -8.46 -0.14 0.96
C ALA A 55 -8.33 -1.65 1.17
N HIS A 56 -7.14 -2.16 0.91
CA HIS A 56 -6.85 -3.59 1.01
C HIS A 56 -5.85 -3.82 2.13
N LYS A 57 -6.20 -4.67 3.10
CA LYS A 57 -5.30 -5.01 4.20
C LYS A 57 -3.97 -5.55 3.70
N MET A 58 -4.00 -6.34 2.64
CA MET A 58 -2.80 -6.97 2.08
C MET A 58 -1.81 -5.97 1.49
N VAL A 59 -2.25 -4.75 1.19
CA VAL A 59 -1.36 -3.69 0.70
C VAL A 59 -0.88 -2.82 1.86
N LEU A 60 -1.76 -2.51 2.80
CA LEU A 60 -1.43 -1.62 3.92
C LEU A 60 -0.48 -2.29 4.92
N ALA A 61 -0.72 -3.55 5.26
CA ALA A 61 0.02 -4.23 6.31
C ALA A 61 1.52 -4.40 6.01
N PRO A 62 1.93 -4.84 4.81
CA PRO A 62 3.36 -5.02 4.55
C PRO A 62 4.16 -3.73 4.60
N SER A 63 3.53 -2.59 4.35
CA SER A 63 4.22 -1.31 4.23
C SER A 63 4.09 -0.43 5.46
N SER A 64 3.26 -0.81 6.43
CA SER A 64 3.01 0.00 7.61
C SER A 64 2.89 -0.88 8.85
N LYS A 65 3.79 -0.69 9.79
CA LYS A 65 3.76 -1.44 11.04
C LYS A 65 2.49 -1.12 11.85
N PHE A 66 1.99 0.11 11.75
CA PHE A 66 0.73 0.48 12.37
C PHE A 66 -0.41 -0.41 11.89
N PHE A 67 -0.56 -0.54 10.58
CA PHE A 67 -1.61 -1.39 10.00
C PHE A 67 -1.36 -2.86 10.28
N SER A 68 -0.12 -3.31 10.16
CA SER A 68 0.24 -4.69 10.43
C SER A 68 -0.13 -5.08 11.87
N ASN A 69 0.21 -4.23 12.85
CA ASN A 69 -0.13 -4.48 14.24
C ASN A 69 -1.64 -4.51 14.46
N ALA A 70 -2.37 -3.57 13.87
CA ALA A 70 -3.82 -3.51 14.02
C ALA A 70 -4.49 -4.78 13.50
N PHE A 71 -4.09 -5.23 12.32
CA PHE A 71 -4.70 -6.42 11.71
C PHE A 71 -4.26 -7.71 12.36
N ASN A 72 -3.04 -7.77 12.92
CA ASN A 72 -2.58 -8.94 13.66
C ASN A 72 -3.29 -9.08 15.00
N HIS A 73 -3.52 -7.98 15.70
CA HIS A 73 -4.23 -8.00 16.98
C HIS A 73 -5.73 -8.21 16.81
N TYR A 74 -6.30 -7.70 15.73
CA TYR A 74 -7.72 -7.76 15.46
C TYR A 74 -7.96 -8.23 14.03
N PRO A 75 -7.83 -9.56 13.77
CA PRO A 75 -7.95 -10.08 12.40
C PRO A 75 -9.30 -9.79 11.73
N SER A 76 -10.35 -9.64 12.53
CA SER A 76 -11.69 -9.35 12.01
C SER A 76 -11.97 -7.85 11.85
N LEU A 77 -10.98 -7.00 12.09
CA LEU A 77 -11.12 -5.56 11.99
C LEU A 77 -11.42 -5.16 10.55
N THR A 78 -12.49 -4.42 10.34
CA THR A 78 -12.91 -3.95 9.01
C THR A 78 -12.95 -2.44 8.91
N THR A 79 -12.78 -1.72 10.03
CA THR A 79 -12.90 -0.27 10.06
C THR A 79 -11.87 0.29 11.03
N ILE A 80 -11.14 1.32 10.60
CA ILE A 80 -10.17 2.03 11.44
C ILE A 80 -10.49 3.52 11.38
N ASP A 81 -10.70 4.12 12.54
CA ASP A 81 -10.85 5.56 12.68
C ASP A 81 -9.46 6.17 12.90
N LEU A 82 -8.86 6.66 11.84
CA LEU A 82 -7.49 7.18 11.89
C LEU A 82 -7.38 8.47 12.69
N GLU A 83 -8.41 9.30 12.67
CA GLU A 83 -8.41 10.51 13.47
C GLU A 83 -8.31 10.17 14.96
N ARG A 84 -9.09 9.19 15.41
CA ARG A 84 -9.04 8.72 16.80
C ARG A 84 -7.72 8.04 17.14
N GLU A 85 -7.22 7.20 16.26
CA GLU A 85 -5.99 6.44 16.51
C GLU A 85 -4.75 7.33 16.55
N LEU A 86 -4.74 8.41 15.77
CA LEU A 86 -3.59 9.31 15.71
C LEU A 86 -3.68 10.48 16.70
N ALA A 87 -4.86 10.74 17.26
CA ALA A 87 -5.05 11.82 18.22
C ALA A 87 -4.13 11.75 19.44
N PRO A 88 -3.89 10.56 20.06
CA PRO A 88 -2.98 10.47 21.20
C PRO A 88 -1.54 10.90 20.89
N HIS A 89 -1.15 10.88 19.65
CA HIS A 89 0.18 11.30 19.20
C HIS A 89 0.25 12.80 18.95
N GLY A 90 -0.82 13.54 19.21
CA GLY A 90 -0.86 14.98 19.01
C GLY A 90 -0.99 15.39 17.55
N ILE A 91 -1.43 14.50 16.68
CA ILE A 91 -1.53 14.75 15.25
C ILE A 91 -2.97 14.90 14.84
N SER A 92 -3.24 16.01 14.11
CA SER A 92 -4.52 16.23 13.45
C SER A 92 -4.36 15.78 12.00
N VAL A 93 -5.00 14.68 11.66
CA VAL A 93 -4.91 14.10 10.33
C VAL A 93 -6.11 14.54 9.49
N THR A 94 -5.87 14.88 8.22
CA THR A 94 -6.95 15.19 7.27
C THR A 94 -7.17 14.01 6.34
N PHE A 95 -8.34 13.97 5.71
CA PHE A 95 -8.63 12.94 4.72
C PHE A 95 -7.63 12.99 3.56
N ASP A 96 -7.25 14.19 3.13
CA ASP A 96 -6.28 14.34 2.05
C ASP A 96 -4.91 13.75 2.42
N ASP A 97 -4.48 13.92 3.66
CA ASP A 97 -3.24 13.32 4.15
C ASP A 97 -3.28 11.80 4.04
N VAL A 98 -4.39 11.19 4.48
CA VAL A 98 -4.56 9.73 4.41
C VAL A 98 -4.60 9.27 2.96
N ARG A 99 -5.30 10.00 2.11
CA ARG A 99 -5.38 9.67 0.68
C ARG A 99 -3.99 9.64 0.06
N ILE A 100 -3.17 10.64 0.33
CA ILE A 100 -1.81 10.71 -0.21
C ILE A 100 -0.97 9.54 0.29
N ILE A 101 -1.04 9.25 1.59
CA ILE A 101 -0.28 8.14 2.17
C ILE A 101 -0.70 6.81 1.56
N VAL A 102 -1.99 6.57 1.42
CA VAL A 102 -2.48 5.33 0.82
C VAL A 102 -2.02 5.21 -0.63
N LEU A 103 -2.09 6.28 -1.40
CA LEU A 103 -1.59 6.27 -2.77
C LEU A 103 -0.10 5.92 -2.84
N LEU A 104 0.68 6.44 -1.91
CA LEU A 104 2.11 6.10 -1.83
C LEU A 104 2.31 4.62 -1.50
N LEU A 105 1.53 4.07 -0.59
CA LEU A 105 1.61 2.65 -0.24
C LEU A 105 1.22 1.74 -1.40
N TYR A 106 0.34 2.21 -2.28
CA TYR A 106 -0.06 1.45 -3.45
C TYR A 106 0.89 1.64 -4.64
N CYS A 107 1.92 2.44 -4.48
CA CYS A 107 2.90 2.71 -5.55
C CYS A 107 2.24 3.24 -6.81
N VAL A 108 1.34 4.21 -6.65
CA VAL A 108 0.55 4.79 -7.76
C VAL A 108 1.37 5.77 -8.61
N GLY A 109 2.68 5.57 -8.72
CA GLY A 109 3.51 6.44 -9.50
C GLY A 109 3.86 7.73 -8.76
N THR A 110 3.84 8.85 -9.46
CA THR A 110 4.22 10.14 -8.88
C THR A 110 3.02 10.80 -8.22
N VAL A 111 3.16 11.13 -6.94
CA VAL A 111 2.16 11.89 -6.21
C VAL A 111 2.74 13.27 -5.94
N GLU A 112 2.04 14.30 -6.38
CA GLU A 112 2.46 15.67 -6.14
C GLU A 112 2.02 16.11 -4.74
N ILE A 113 3.00 16.54 -3.93
CA ILE A 113 2.76 16.96 -2.55
C ILE A 113 3.14 18.43 -2.43
N SER A 114 2.20 19.25 -1.95
CA SER A 114 2.50 20.66 -1.74
C SER A 114 3.51 20.82 -0.60
N PRO A 115 4.41 21.83 -0.68
CA PRO A 115 5.43 22.02 0.36
C PRO A 115 4.84 22.18 1.76
N GLN A 116 3.65 22.75 1.88
CA GLN A 116 3.01 22.94 3.18
C GLN A 116 2.60 21.64 3.86
N LYS A 117 2.43 20.57 3.08
CA LYS A 117 1.98 19.27 3.59
C LYS A 117 3.12 18.32 3.89
N VAL A 118 4.33 18.59 3.44
CA VAL A 118 5.45 17.67 3.57
C VAL A 118 5.74 17.31 5.02
N GLU A 119 5.85 18.30 5.90
CA GLU A 119 6.13 18.05 7.31
C GLU A 119 5.06 17.21 7.99
N SER A 120 3.81 17.57 7.76
CA SER A 120 2.67 16.86 8.31
C SER A 120 2.65 15.41 7.86
N LEU A 121 2.88 15.15 6.57
CA LEU A 121 2.91 13.79 6.04
C LEU A 121 4.08 12.99 6.58
N LEU A 122 5.25 13.61 6.77
CA LEU A 122 6.40 12.93 7.35
C LEU A 122 6.13 12.51 8.79
N LEU A 123 5.47 13.36 9.57
CA LEU A 123 5.11 13.03 10.95
C LEU A 123 4.13 11.85 11.00
N ILE A 124 3.11 11.88 10.16
CA ILE A 124 2.15 10.79 10.08
C ILE A 124 2.85 9.50 9.66
N ALA A 125 3.71 9.57 8.67
CA ALA A 125 4.46 8.41 8.19
C ALA A 125 5.35 7.83 9.29
N GLN A 126 5.99 8.66 10.10
CA GLN A 126 6.80 8.21 11.23
C GLN A 126 5.98 7.45 12.26
N ILE A 127 4.80 7.97 12.59
CA ILE A 127 3.92 7.33 13.57
C ILE A 127 3.39 6.02 13.05
N MET A 128 3.00 5.97 11.80
CA MET A 128 2.51 4.76 11.18
C MET A 128 3.62 3.77 10.83
N VAL A 129 4.86 4.15 11.03
CA VAL A 129 6.07 3.38 10.71
C VAL A 129 5.95 2.82 9.30
N ILE A 130 5.83 3.75 8.35
CA ILE A 130 5.76 3.42 6.94
C ILE A 130 7.18 3.26 6.43
N PHE A 131 7.45 2.11 5.82
CA PHE A 131 8.75 1.82 5.28
C PHE A 131 8.85 2.40 3.88
N PHE A 132 9.46 3.59 3.78
CA PHE A 132 9.85 4.11 2.49
C PHE A 132 11.20 3.49 2.13
N LYS A 133 11.36 3.23 0.86
CA LYS A 133 12.64 2.76 0.36
C LYS A 133 13.59 3.95 0.37
N GLU A 134 14.30 4.10 1.46
CA GLU A 134 15.28 5.16 1.58
C GLU A 134 16.66 4.63 1.23
N ASP A 135 17.39 5.40 0.42
CA ASP A 135 18.79 5.14 0.16
C ASP A 135 19.64 5.79 1.25
N THR A 136 19.18 5.72 2.49
CA THR A 136 19.98 6.24 3.59
C THR A 136 21.01 5.20 4.01
N PRO A 137 22.27 5.62 4.16
CA PRO A 137 23.30 4.70 4.64
C PRO A 137 22.95 4.31 6.07
N LYS A 138 22.93 3.01 6.30
CA LYS A 138 22.72 2.49 7.65
C LYS A 138 23.99 2.71 8.46
N ASN A 139 23.85 3.40 9.55
CA ASN A 139 24.93 3.53 10.50
C ASN A 139 24.93 2.33 11.45
#